data_dcc3fec73a67f3534b2ddd0deea92b00
#
_entry.id   dcc3fec73a67f3534b2ddd0deea92b00
#
_cell.length_a   1.000
_cell.length_b   1.000
_cell.length_c   1.000
_cell.angle_alpha   90.00
_cell.angle_beta   90.00
_cell.angle_gamma   90.00
#
_symmetry.space_group_name_H-M   'P 1'
#
loop_
_entity.id
_entity.type
_entity.pdbx_description
1 polymer ?
#
loop_
_entity_poly.entity_id
_entity_poly.type
_entity_poly.pdbx_seq_one_letter_code
_entity_poly.pdbx_strand_id
1 'polypeptide(L)'
;TVYLEGLDQYRGWFQSSLLTAVGALGKGAPFKECVTHGWTVDGEGKAMHKSLGNGVDPADVFKKYGADICRLWAGSADYHVDVRCSDAIFKQISQNYLKFRNTAKFCLDNLTDFDPNHLTAPEAMSELDRWAVTKLNELLVKCEAAYQDYEFLTVSHAVNDFCVVTLSSLYLDIIKDHLYCDGKDSAVRRSAQSALWMILDAMT
;
A
#
# COMPACT_ATOMS: atom_id res chain seq x y z
N THR A 1 13.78 5.13 -16.81
CA THR A 1 12.61 5.91 -17.23
C THR A 1 11.50 4.94 -17.58
N VAL A 2 10.35 5.10 -16.94
CA VAL A 2 9.13 4.33 -17.18
C VAL A 2 8.14 5.23 -17.90
N TYR A 3 7.49 4.73 -18.95
CA TYR A 3 6.33 5.37 -19.58
C TYR A 3 5.08 4.71 -19.03
N LEU A 4 4.14 5.52 -18.54
CA LEU A 4 2.91 5.05 -17.91
C LEU A 4 1.73 5.85 -18.48
N GLU A 5 0.87 5.20 -19.23
CA GLU A 5 -0.36 5.77 -19.82
C GLU A 5 -1.31 4.66 -20.29
N GLY A 6 -2.47 5.06 -20.81
CA GLY A 6 -3.42 4.16 -21.41
C GLY A 6 -2.95 3.53 -22.73
N LEU A 7 -3.61 2.46 -23.15
CA LEU A 7 -3.28 1.70 -24.37
C LEU A 7 -3.35 2.52 -25.67
N ASP A 8 -4.14 3.59 -25.71
CA ASP A 8 -4.25 4.49 -26.86
C ASP A 8 -2.92 5.20 -27.20
N GLN A 9 -2.01 5.34 -26.20
CA GLN A 9 -0.71 5.99 -26.40
C GLN A 9 0.29 5.17 -27.22
N TYR A 10 -0.01 3.91 -27.50
CA TYR A 10 0.71 3.14 -28.54
C TYR A 10 0.57 3.78 -29.95
N ARG A 11 -0.49 4.55 -30.20
CA ARG A 11 -0.70 5.31 -31.42
C ARG A 11 -0.51 6.82 -31.23
N GLY A 12 -0.09 7.24 -30.07
CA GLY A 12 0.10 8.64 -29.70
C GLY A 12 1.51 8.93 -29.22
N TRP A 13 1.60 9.37 -27.97
CA TRP A 13 2.86 9.82 -27.37
C TRP A 13 3.97 8.76 -27.36
N PHE A 14 3.67 7.52 -27.05
CA PHE A 14 4.69 6.45 -27.00
C PHE A 14 5.32 6.27 -28.38
N GLN A 15 4.51 6.17 -29.41
CA GLN A 15 4.98 6.01 -30.78
C GLN A 15 5.77 7.23 -31.27
N SER A 16 5.22 8.44 -31.10
CA SER A 16 5.86 9.65 -31.59
C SER A 16 7.20 9.92 -30.92
N SER A 17 7.29 9.74 -29.61
CA SER A 17 8.55 9.93 -28.85
C SER A 17 9.60 8.87 -29.23
N LEU A 18 9.19 7.60 -29.40
CA LEU A 18 10.08 6.51 -29.80
C LEU A 18 10.64 6.74 -31.20
N LEU A 19 9.77 7.01 -32.18
CA LEU A 19 10.20 7.22 -33.58
C LEU A 19 11.08 8.46 -33.72
N THR A 20 10.77 9.54 -33.02
CA THR A 20 11.61 10.73 -33.02
C THR A 20 12.97 10.48 -32.39
N ALA A 21 13.01 9.82 -31.23
CA ALA A 21 14.29 9.52 -30.56
C ALA A 21 15.18 8.63 -31.40
N VAL A 22 14.65 7.53 -31.93
CA VAL A 22 15.42 6.54 -32.67
C VAL A 22 15.67 6.99 -34.12
N GLY A 23 14.62 7.41 -34.85
CA GLY A 23 14.69 7.70 -36.27
C GLY A 23 15.28 9.06 -36.60
N ALA A 24 14.88 10.12 -35.88
CA ALA A 24 15.35 11.48 -36.19
C ALA A 24 16.60 11.88 -35.39
N LEU A 25 16.72 11.47 -34.14
CA LEU A 25 17.83 11.88 -33.27
C LEU A 25 18.97 10.83 -33.18
N GLY A 26 18.78 9.66 -33.73
CA GLY A 26 19.75 8.57 -33.64
C GLY A 26 20.06 8.10 -32.22
N LYS A 27 19.15 8.37 -31.27
CA LYS A 27 19.22 7.95 -29.87
C LYS A 27 18.53 6.59 -29.68
N GLY A 28 18.81 5.91 -28.58
CA GLY A 28 18.03 4.73 -28.19
C GLY A 28 16.59 5.10 -27.79
N ALA A 29 15.80 4.09 -27.42
CA ALA A 29 14.44 4.32 -26.90
C ALA A 29 14.47 5.31 -25.73
N PRO A 30 13.51 6.25 -25.65
CA PRO A 30 13.45 7.26 -24.59
C PRO A 30 12.95 6.70 -23.26
N PHE A 31 12.57 5.44 -23.22
CA PHE A 31 12.12 4.71 -22.03
C PHE A 31 12.84 3.35 -21.92
N LYS A 32 12.91 2.82 -20.71
CA LYS A 32 13.37 1.46 -20.43
C LYS A 32 12.20 0.48 -20.36
N GLU A 33 11.10 0.96 -19.78
CA GLU A 33 9.92 0.18 -19.49
C GLU A 33 8.69 0.95 -19.91
N CYS A 34 7.65 0.23 -20.30
CA CYS A 34 6.36 0.81 -20.68
C CYS A 34 5.27 0.04 -19.94
N VAL A 35 4.58 0.72 -19.04
CA VAL A 35 3.47 0.18 -18.25
C VAL A 35 2.19 0.80 -18.78
N THR A 36 1.24 -0.02 -19.21
CA THR A 36 -0.04 0.46 -19.75
C THR A 36 -1.20 0.03 -18.87
N HIS A 37 -2.18 0.91 -18.75
CA HIS A 37 -3.37 0.67 -17.94
C HIS A 37 -4.64 0.72 -18.77
N GLY A 38 -5.71 0.07 -18.26
CA GLY A 38 -7.06 0.15 -18.82
C GLY A 38 -7.71 1.53 -18.56
N TRP A 39 -8.95 1.68 -18.97
CA TRP A 39 -9.70 2.90 -18.78
C TRP A 39 -10.33 3.00 -17.40
N THR A 40 -10.50 4.22 -16.92
CA THR A 40 -11.36 4.46 -15.77
C THR A 40 -12.81 4.57 -16.26
N VAL A 41 -13.66 3.69 -15.73
CA VAL A 41 -15.08 3.60 -16.07
C VAL A 41 -15.94 3.91 -14.85
N ASP A 42 -17.22 4.24 -15.05
CA ASP A 42 -18.14 4.48 -13.94
C ASP A 42 -18.47 3.20 -13.15
N GLY A 43 -19.31 3.32 -12.12
CA GLY A 43 -19.68 2.18 -11.28
C GLY A 43 -20.41 1.05 -12.02
N GLU A 44 -21.01 1.34 -13.16
CA GLU A 44 -21.70 0.37 -14.03
C GLU A 44 -20.77 -0.23 -15.11
N GLY A 45 -19.54 0.29 -15.22
CA GLY A 45 -18.57 -0.14 -16.23
C GLY A 45 -18.71 0.59 -17.58
N LYS A 46 -19.38 1.75 -17.60
CA LYS A 46 -19.53 2.57 -18.79
C LYS A 46 -18.42 3.62 -18.84
N ALA A 47 -17.98 3.96 -20.06
CA ALA A 47 -17.01 5.03 -20.28
C ALA A 47 -17.53 6.36 -19.71
N MET A 48 -16.64 7.10 -19.05
CA MET A 48 -16.97 8.40 -18.48
C MET A 48 -16.95 9.47 -19.57
N HIS A 49 -18.05 10.20 -19.71
CA HIS A 49 -18.18 11.32 -20.62
C HIS A 49 -18.78 12.54 -19.93
N LYS A 50 -18.24 13.72 -20.23
CA LYS A 50 -18.76 14.98 -19.69
C LYS A 50 -20.25 15.19 -20.03
N SER A 51 -20.67 14.77 -21.22
CA SER A 51 -22.07 14.86 -21.66
C SER A 51 -23.03 13.95 -20.90
N LEU A 52 -22.53 12.88 -20.30
CA LEU A 52 -23.34 11.94 -19.50
C LEU A 52 -23.35 12.32 -18.00
N GLY A 53 -22.48 13.24 -17.58
CA GLY A 53 -22.37 13.64 -16.18
C GLY A 53 -21.92 12.49 -15.23
N ASN A 54 -21.36 11.40 -15.79
CA ASN A 54 -20.92 10.22 -15.03
C ASN A 54 -19.42 10.26 -14.69
N GLY A 55 -18.75 11.38 -14.94
CA GLY A 55 -17.36 11.58 -14.56
C GLY A 55 -17.21 11.84 -13.07
N VAL A 56 -16.13 11.35 -12.50
CA VAL A 56 -15.73 11.62 -11.09
C VAL A 56 -14.60 12.64 -11.12
N ASP A 57 -14.81 13.79 -10.46
CA ASP A 57 -13.74 14.79 -10.28
C ASP A 57 -12.87 14.38 -9.09
N PRO A 58 -11.56 14.20 -9.28
CA PRO A 58 -10.64 13.92 -8.18
C PRO A 58 -10.69 14.97 -7.05
N ALA A 59 -10.97 16.24 -7.37
CA ALA A 59 -11.08 17.29 -6.37
C ALA A 59 -12.26 17.05 -5.40
N ASP A 60 -13.38 16.52 -5.87
CA ASP A 60 -14.51 16.14 -5.05
C ASP A 60 -14.20 14.92 -4.19
N VAL A 61 -13.46 13.95 -4.73
CA VAL A 61 -12.97 12.78 -3.97
C VAL A 61 -12.03 13.24 -2.86
N PHE A 62 -11.08 14.12 -3.16
CA PHE A 62 -10.15 14.64 -2.14
C PHE A 62 -10.87 15.40 -1.03
N LYS A 63 -11.87 16.19 -1.37
CA LYS A 63 -12.67 16.94 -0.39
C LYS A 63 -13.48 16.02 0.51
N LYS A 64 -14.02 14.93 -0.02
CA LYS A 64 -14.93 14.02 0.69
C LYS A 64 -14.19 12.93 1.46
N TYR A 65 -13.16 12.35 0.88
CA TYR A 65 -12.46 11.16 1.38
C TYR A 65 -11.00 11.40 1.75
N GLY A 66 -10.38 12.45 1.23
CA GLY A 66 -8.95 12.70 1.34
C GLY A 66 -8.16 12.13 0.15
N ALA A 67 -6.97 12.67 -0.07
CA ALA A 67 -6.12 12.27 -1.20
C ALA A 67 -5.61 10.82 -1.07
N ASP A 68 -5.39 10.35 0.16
CA ASP A 68 -4.86 9.00 0.40
C ASP A 68 -5.84 7.91 0.00
N ILE A 69 -7.14 8.15 0.14
CA ILE A 69 -8.16 7.20 -0.32
C ILE A 69 -8.15 7.09 -1.85
N CYS A 70 -7.95 8.21 -2.56
CA CYS A 70 -7.80 8.20 -4.00
C CYS A 70 -6.54 7.47 -4.45
N ARG A 71 -5.41 7.69 -3.78
CA ARG A 71 -4.16 6.97 -4.04
C ARG A 71 -4.30 5.47 -3.77
N LEU A 72 -4.94 5.12 -2.65
CA LEU A 72 -5.18 3.73 -2.30
C LEU A 72 -6.13 3.04 -3.30
N TRP A 73 -7.13 3.76 -3.82
CA TRP A 73 -7.98 3.26 -4.90
C TRP A 73 -7.13 2.91 -6.14
N ALA A 74 -6.29 3.82 -6.60
CA ALA A 74 -5.43 3.58 -7.75
C ALA A 74 -4.45 2.41 -7.51
N GLY A 75 -3.81 2.33 -6.34
CA GLY A 75 -2.86 1.28 -5.99
C GLY A 75 -3.49 -0.07 -5.62
N SER A 76 -4.81 -0.12 -5.38
CA SER A 76 -5.53 -1.36 -5.05
C SER A 76 -6.41 -1.88 -6.20
N ALA A 77 -6.33 -1.27 -7.37
CA ALA A 77 -7.04 -1.70 -8.55
C ALA A 77 -6.14 -2.59 -9.44
N ASP A 78 -6.75 -3.57 -10.12
CA ASP A 78 -6.11 -4.24 -11.25
C ASP A 78 -6.13 -3.31 -12.45
N TYR A 79 -5.03 -2.59 -12.66
CA TYR A 79 -4.92 -1.60 -13.73
C TYR A 79 -4.73 -2.23 -15.12
N HIS A 80 -4.53 -3.54 -15.25
CA HIS A 80 -4.43 -4.22 -16.54
C HIS A 80 -5.79 -4.30 -17.26
N VAL A 81 -6.87 -4.10 -16.53
CA VAL A 81 -8.24 -4.05 -17.03
C VAL A 81 -8.88 -2.68 -16.74
N ASP A 82 -10.08 -2.47 -17.25
CA ASP A 82 -10.82 -1.24 -16.95
C ASP A 82 -11.19 -1.14 -15.47
N VAL A 83 -10.85 0.00 -14.85
CA VAL A 83 -10.99 0.24 -13.42
C VAL A 83 -12.27 1.04 -13.15
N ARG A 84 -13.15 0.46 -12.33
CA ARG A 84 -14.36 1.15 -11.91
C ARG A 84 -14.06 2.23 -10.88
N CYS A 85 -14.73 3.37 -11.05
CA CYS A 85 -14.65 4.52 -10.17
C CYS A 85 -16.06 4.96 -9.76
N SER A 86 -16.37 4.90 -8.47
CA SER A 86 -17.65 5.33 -7.92
C SER A 86 -17.54 5.67 -6.45
N ASP A 87 -18.51 6.43 -5.94
CA ASP A 87 -18.60 6.80 -4.52
C ASP A 87 -18.67 5.57 -3.60
N ALA A 88 -19.37 4.52 -4.02
CA ALA A 88 -19.45 3.27 -3.27
C ALA A 88 -18.08 2.58 -3.12
N ILE A 89 -17.26 2.61 -4.15
CA ILE A 89 -15.90 2.05 -4.14
C ILE A 89 -15.01 2.86 -3.19
N PHE A 90 -15.02 4.18 -3.27
CA PHE A 90 -14.25 5.03 -2.34
C PHE A 90 -14.66 4.83 -0.89
N LYS A 91 -15.96 4.65 -0.63
CA LYS A 91 -16.46 4.33 0.72
C LYS A 91 -15.92 2.99 1.22
N GLN A 92 -15.89 1.96 0.37
CA GLN A 92 -15.33 0.65 0.71
C GLN A 92 -13.81 0.74 1.00
N ILE A 93 -13.07 1.46 0.15
CA ILE A 93 -11.62 1.66 0.34
C ILE A 93 -11.34 2.43 1.63
N SER A 94 -12.18 3.41 1.97
CA SER A 94 -12.07 4.13 3.25
C SER A 94 -12.20 3.18 4.45
N GLN A 95 -13.05 2.15 4.38
CA GLN A 95 -13.13 1.14 5.45
C GLN A 95 -11.86 0.28 5.53
N ASN A 96 -11.24 -0.05 4.41
CA ASN A 96 -9.97 -0.77 4.41
C ASN A 96 -8.83 0.10 4.95
N TYR A 97 -8.79 1.38 4.56
CA TYR A 97 -7.82 2.35 5.10
C TYR A 97 -7.89 2.47 6.63
N LEU A 98 -9.10 2.43 7.22
CA LEU A 98 -9.26 2.48 8.67
C LEU A 98 -8.57 1.30 9.38
N LYS A 99 -8.45 0.14 8.74
CA LYS A 99 -7.74 -1.02 9.31
C LYS A 99 -6.24 -0.72 9.44
N PHE A 100 -5.62 -0.17 8.39
CA PHE A 100 -4.21 0.25 8.43
C PHE A 100 -4.00 1.33 9.48
N ARG A 101 -4.82 2.36 9.46
CA ARG A 101 -4.75 3.47 10.42
C ARG A 101 -4.89 3.00 11.86
N ASN A 102 -5.83 2.11 12.14
CA ASN A 102 -6.04 1.59 13.49
C ASN A 102 -4.88 0.72 13.95
N THR A 103 -4.29 -0.10 13.06
CA THR A 103 -3.09 -0.87 13.34
C THR A 103 -1.91 0.06 13.66
N ALA A 104 -1.65 1.05 12.82
CA ALA A 104 -0.59 2.03 13.05
C ALA A 104 -0.82 2.82 14.35
N LYS A 105 -2.06 3.24 14.61
CA LYS A 105 -2.41 3.92 15.86
C LYS A 105 -2.14 3.05 17.08
N PHE A 106 -2.53 1.77 17.05
CA PHE A 106 -2.23 0.84 18.14
C PHE A 106 -0.72 0.75 18.41
N CYS A 107 0.08 0.63 17.36
CA CYS A 107 1.54 0.60 17.50
C CYS A 107 2.05 1.91 18.13
N LEU A 108 1.65 3.06 17.60
CA LEU A 108 2.07 4.37 18.11
C LEU A 108 1.68 4.59 19.58
N ASP A 109 0.47 4.26 19.96
CA ASP A 109 -0.01 4.42 21.34
C ASP A 109 0.81 3.60 22.35
N ASN A 110 1.36 2.45 21.91
CA ASN A 110 2.15 1.56 22.74
C ASN A 110 3.67 1.78 22.65
N LEU A 111 4.12 2.75 21.84
CA LEU A 111 5.54 3.08 21.68
C LEU A 111 5.95 4.40 22.35
N THR A 112 5.07 5.02 23.13
CA THR A 112 5.30 6.36 23.72
C THR A 112 6.50 6.42 24.68
N ASP A 113 6.86 5.32 25.30
CA ASP A 113 7.99 5.17 26.23
C ASP A 113 9.10 4.28 25.68
N PHE A 114 9.10 4.03 24.37
CA PHE A 114 10.07 3.18 23.68
C PHE A 114 11.16 4.01 22.99
N ASP A 115 12.41 3.59 23.16
CA ASP A 115 13.55 4.17 22.44
C ASP A 115 13.98 3.25 21.30
N PRO A 116 13.82 3.64 20.03
CA PRO A 116 14.19 2.83 18.88
C PRO A 116 15.70 2.57 18.73
N ASN A 117 16.55 3.29 19.48
CA ASN A 117 17.98 2.99 19.54
C ASN A 117 18.31 1.76 20.41
N HIS A 118 17.33 1.25 21.17
CA HIS A 118 17.48 0.12 22.09
C HIS A 118 16.51 -1.02 21.74
N LEU A 119 16.59 -1.49 20.49
CA LEU A 119 15.80 -2.65 20.05
C LEU A 119 16.27 -3.91 20.77
N THR A 120 15.32 -4.76 21.17
CA THR A 120 15.60 -6.11 21.65
C THR A 120 16.22 -6.94 20.52
N ALA A 121 17.37 -7.55 20.76
CA ALA A 121 18.01 -8.40 19.76
C ALA A 121 17.11 -9.62 19.44
N PRO A 122 17.10 -10.11 18.20
CA PRO A 122 16.21 -11.20 17.76
C PRO A 122 16.27 -12.45 18.66
N GLU A 123 17.45 -12.77 19.18
CA GLU A 123 17.68 -13.93 20.04
C GLU A 123 17.07 -13.75 21.44
N ALA A 124 16.91 -12.51 21.89
CA ALA A 124 16.33 -12.14 23.17
C ALA A 124 14.83 -11.81 23.08
N MET A 125 14.27 -11.74 21.88
CA MET A 125 12.83 -11.55 21.70
C MET A 125 12.03 -12.77 22.16
N SER A 126 10.79 -12.55 22.60
CA SER A 126 9.85 -13.65 22.81
C SER A 126 9.60 -14.43 21.51
N GLU A 127 9.18 -15.68 21.64
CA GLU A 127 8.88 -16.52 20.47
C GLU A 127 7.79 -15.90 19.58
N LEU A 128 6.77 -15.33 20.20
CA LEU A 128 5.66 -14.69 19.50
C LEU A 128 6.11 -13.41 18.77
N ASP A 129 6.98 -12.61 19.37
CA ASP A 129 7.51 -11.39 18.73
C ASP A 129 8.43 -11.73 17.56
N ARG A 130 9.29 -12.75 17.70
CA ARG A 130 10.07 -13.27 16.58
C ARG A 130 9.21 -13.78 15.44
N TRP A 131 8.12 -14.49 15.76
CA TRP A 131 7.15 -14.92 14.76
C TRP A 131 6.54 -13.73 14.02
N ALA A 132 6.12 -12.68 14.72
CA ALA A 132 5.55 -11.48 14.11
C ALA A 132 6.55 -10.77 13.18
N VAL A 133 7.82 -10.63 13.60
CA VAL A 133 8.90 -10.07 12.77
C VAL A 133 9.19 -10.97 11.57
N THR A 134 9.13 -12.29 11.73
CA THR A 134 9.28 -13.23 10.60
C THR A 134 8.15 -13.03 9.58
N LYS A 135 6.91 -12.87 10.04
CA LYS A 135 5.76 -12.57 9.16
C LYS A 135 5.89 -11.21 8.47
N LEU A 136 6.45 -10.21 9.14
CA LEU A 136 6.80 -8.94 8.51
C LEU A 136 7.83 -9.13 7.39
N ASN A 137 8.90 -9.89 7.61
CA ASN A 137 9.91 -10.15 6.59
C ASN A 137 9.33 -10.90 5.37
N GLU A 138 8.45 -11.88 5.59
CA GLU A 138 7.73 -12.56 4.51
C GLU A 138 6.89 -11.56 3.69
N LEU A 139 6.21 -10.63 4.36
CA LEU A 139 5.45 -9.55 3.71
C LEU A 139 6.37 -8.65 2.88
N LEU A 140 7.48 -8.19 3.45
CA LEU A 140 8.42 -7.28 2.77
C LEU A 140 8.97 -7.90 1.48
N VAL A 141 9.43 -9.16 1.54
CA VAL A 141 9.91 -9.90 0.36
C VAL A 141 8.83 -9.98 -0.72
N LYS A 142 7.59 -10.30 -0.32
CA LYS A 142 6.47 -10.37 -1.25
C LYS A 142 6.14 -9.01 -1.87
N CYS A 143 6.13 -7.95 -1.06
CA CYS A 143 5.85 -6.61 -1.55
C CYS A 143 6.95 -6.09 -2.48
N GLU A 144 8.22 -6.33 -2.15
CA GLU A 144 9.35 -5.94 -2.98
C GLU A 144 9.29 -6.59 -4.36
N ALA A 145 9.06 -7.90 -4.42
CA ALA A 145 8.88 -8.60 -5.69
C ALA A 145 7.71 -8.04 -6.49
N ALA A 146 6.55 -7.82 -5.83
CA ALA A 146 5.37 -7.28 -6.49
C ALA A 146 5.59 -5.83 -7.00
N TYR A 147 6.33 -4.99 -6.29
CA TYR A 147 6.69 -3.65 -6.77
C TYR A 147 7.62 -3.70 -7.99
N GLN A 148 8.56 -4.64 -8.04
CA GLN A 148 9.44 -4.81 -9.20
C GLN A 148 8.66 -5.19 -10.46
N ASP A 149 7.60 -5.97 -10.30
CA ASP A 149 6.74 -6.43 -11.39
C ASP A 149 5.52 -5.50 -11.64
N TYR A 150 5.45 -4.35 -10.94
CA TYR A 150 4.30 -3.41 -11.00
C TYR A 150 2.96 -4.00 -10.55
N GLU A 151 2.96 -5.05 -9.73
CA GLU A 151 1.78 -5.74 -9.21
C GLU A 151 1.23 -5.08 -7.93
N PHE A 152 0.77 -3.83 -8.04
CA PHE A 152 0.34 -3.02 -6.88
C PHE A 152 -0.87 -3.60 -6.14
N LEU A 153 -1.78 -4.26 -6.85
CA LEU A 153 -2.91 -4.97 -6.23
C LEU A 153 -2.42 -6.06 -5.26
N THR A 154 -1.37 -6.79 -5.64
CA THR A 154 -0.75 -7.82 -4.78
C THR A 154 -0.19 -7.21 -3.50
N VAL A 155 0.47 -6.05 -3.59
CA VAL A 155 0.96 -5.30 -2.41
C VAL A 155 -0.21 -4.91 -1.51
N SER A 156 -1.26 -4.29 -2.08
CA SER A 156 -2.44 -3.84 -1.34
C SER A 156 -3.10 -5.00 -0.57
N HIS A 157 -3.29 -6.14 -1.21
CA HIS A 157 -3.87 -7.33 -0.57
C HIS A 157 -2.95 -7.89 0.52
N ALA A 158 -1.65 -8.02 0.25
CA ALA A 158 -0.71 -8.57 1.22
C ALA A 158 -0.64 -7.73 2.50
N VAL A 159 -0.57 -6.40 2.38
CA VAL A 159 -0.57 -5.49 3.52
C VAL A 159 -1.90 -5.52 4.28
N ASN A 160 -3.04 -5.56 3.56
CA ASN A 160 -4.35 -5.69 4.20
C ASN A 160 -4.45 -6.98 5.02
N ASP A 161 -4.06 -8.11 4.45
CA ASP A 161 -4.12 -9.42 5.11
C ASP A 161 -3.17 -9.46 6.32
N PHE A 162 -1.99 -8.89 6.21
CA PHE A 162 -1.08 -8.77 7.33
C PHE A 162 -1.69 -7.97 8.48
N CYS A 163 -2.27 -6.80 8.21
CA CYS A 163 -2.92 -5.98 9.23
C CYS A 163 -4.12 -6.66 9.88
N VAL A 164 -4.95 -7.34 9.08
CA VAL A 164 -6.22 -7.92 9.56
C VAL A 164 -6.01 -9.30 10.19
N VAL A 165 -5.34 -10.19 9.46
CA VAL A 165 -5.22 -11.59 9.86
C VAL A 165 -4.06 -11.78 10.82
N THR A 166 -2.86 -11.33 10.43
CA THR A 166 -1.65 -11.57 11.24
C THR A 166 -1.63 -10.69 12.48
N LEU A 167 -1.84 -9.39 12.31
CA LEU A 167 -1.73 -8.45 13.42
C LEU A 167 -3.01 -8.39 14.26
N SER A 168 -4.11 -7.87 13.71
CA SER A 168 -5.29 -7.54 14.51
C SER A 168 -6.01 -8.76 15.09
N SER A 169 -6.09 -9.87 14.35
CA SER A 169 -6.80 -11.07 14.81
C SER A 169 -6.00 -11.95 15.76
N LEU A 170 -4.68 -11.79 15.83
CA LEU A 170 -3.84 -12.67 16.61
C LEU A 170 -2.79 -11.90 17.43
N TYR A 171 -1.79 -11.35 16.76
CA TYR A 171 -0.60 -10.84 17.44
C TYR A 171 -0.92 -9.70 18.41
N LEU A 172 -1.60 -8.65 17.94
CA LEU A 172 -1.90 -7.48 18.74
C LEU A 172 -2.82 -7.80 19.93
N ASP A 173 -3.69 -8.81 19.80
CA ASP A 173 -4.56 -9.21 20.88
C ASP A 173 -3.79 -9.90 22.01
N ILE A 174 -2.90 -10.83 21.67
CA ILE A 174 -2.11 -11.59 22.64
C ILE A 174 -1.13 -10.70 23.41
N ILE A 175 -0.46 -9.76 22.75
CA ILE A 175 0.57 -8.94 23.41
C ILE A 175 0.00 -7.84 24.31
N LYS A 176 -1.32 -7.62 24.34
CA LYS A 176 -1.94 -6.58 25.19
C LYS A 176 -1.58 -6.74 26.66
N ASP A 177 -1.57 -7.96 27.17
CA ASP A 177 -1.26 -8.21 28.58
C ASP A 177 0.15 -7.74 28.91
N HIS A 178 1.12 -8.04 28.03
CA HIS A 178 2.50 -7.58 28.21
C HIS A 178 2.64 -6.06 28.09
N LEU A 179 1.90 -5.44 27.17
CA LEU A 179 1.98 -3.99 26.97
C LEU A 179 1.35 -3.20 28.11
N TYR A 180 0.27 -3.70 28.71
CA TYR A 180 -0.54 -2.97 29.69
C TYR A 180 -0.29 -3.36 31.15
N CYS A 181 0.10 -4.61 31.40
CA CYS A 181 0.22 -5.15 32.75
C CYS A 181 1.65 -5.29 33.22
N ASP A 182 2.62 -5.50 32.30
CA ASP A 182 4.03 -5.65 32.68
C ASP A 182 4.66 -4.30 33.04
N GLY A 183 5.68 -4.35 33.89
CA GLY A 183 6.49 -3.18 34.23
C GLY A 183 7.18 -2.56 33.01
N LYS A 184 7.41 -1.25 33.05
CA LYS A 184 8.01 -0.49 31.93
C LYS A 184 9.30 -1.11 31.39
N ASP A 185 10.15 -1.65 32.30
CA ASP A 185 11.45 -2.22 31.94
C ASP A 185 11.42 -3.75 31.81
N SER A 186 10.23 -4.35 31.78
CA SER A 186 10.07 -5.78 31.53
C SER A 186 10.66 -6.16 30.17
N ALA A 187 11.51 -7.19 30.16
CA ALA A 187 12.13 -7.68 28.93
C ALA A 187 11.09 -8.13 27.90
N VAL A 188 9.99 -8.74 28.34
CA VAL A 188 8.91 -9.19 27.47
C VAL A 188 8.17 -7.99 26.85
N ARG A 189 7.89 -6.95 27.66
CA ARG A 189 7.26 -5.72 27.17
C ARG A 189 8.16 -5.01 26.14
N ARG A 190 9.47 -4.88 26.41
CA ARG A 190 10.43 -4.27 25.49
C ARG A 190 10.60 -5.09 24.20
N SER A 191 10.52 -6.42 24.30
CA SER A 191 10.49 -7.31 23.14
C SER A 191 9.29 -7.01 22.23
N ALA A 192 8.08 -6.98 22.80
CA ALA A 192 6.86 -6.64 22.06
C ALA A 192 6.93 -5.24 21.43
N GLN A 193 7.40 -4.23 22.16
CA GLN A 193 7.60 -2.88 21.63
C GLN A 193 8.61 -2.83 20.48
N SER A 194 9.69 -3.60 20.56
CA SER A 194 10.66 -3.69 19.45
C SER A 194 10.02 -4.26 18.18
N ALA A 195 9.20 -5.30 18.30
CA ALA A 195 8.47 -5.86 17.18
C ALA A 195 7.43 -4.88 16.63
N LEU A 196 6.67 -4.18 17.49
CA LEU A 196 5.72 -3.15 17.07
C LEU A 196 6.39 -1.99 16.32
N TRP A 197 7.57 -1.58 16.81
CA TRP A 197 8.33 -0.52 16.14
C TRP A 197 8.78 -0.95 14.74
N MET A 198 9.36 -2.16 14.59
CA MET A 198 9.76 -2.69 13.30
C MET A 198 8.59 -2.80 12.32
N ILE A 199 7.43 -3.23 12.82
CA ILE A 199 6.21 -3.34 12.01
C ILE A 199 5.75 -1.95 11.55
N LEU A 200 5.71 -0.97 12.46
CA LEU A 200 5.27 0.38 12.15
C LEU A 200 6.20 1.07 11.16
N ASP A 201 7.51 0.99 11.40
CA ASP A 201 8.55 1.57 10.53
C ASP A 201 8.47 1.02 9.10
N ALA A 202 8.26 -0.29 8.97
CA ALA A 202 8.13 -0.94 7.66
C ALA A 202 6.81 -0.60 6.93
N MET A 203 5.78 -0.17 7.66
CA MET A 203 4.45 0.16 7.10
C MET A 203 4.28 1.64 6.75
N THR A 204 5.22 2.50 7.12
CA THR A 204 5.13 3.96 6.96
C THR A 204 6.29 4.53 6.17
#